data_a9a992df6d7b9b8c9110f730d2b29e89
#
_entry.id   a9a992df6d7b9b8c9110f730d2b29e89
#
_cell.length_a   1.000
_cell.length_b   1.000
_cell.length_c   1.000
_cell.angle_alpha   90.00
_cell.angle_beta   90.00
_cell.angle_gamma   90.00
#
_symmetry.space_group_name_H-M   'P 1'
#
loop_
_entity.id
_entity.type
_entity.pdbx_description
1 polymer ?
#
loop_
_entity_poly.entity_id
_entity_poly.type
_entity_poly.pdbx_seq_one_letter_code
_entity_poly.pdbx_strand_id
1 'polypeptide(L)'
;NPFTGEAQVNTTVPKFIQPFTTCHEVGHQLGYAKESEANFVAFLAAIHSNDSLLLYSTYLNMFLYTNRNVGRVDTAAAKMAYKALIPQVKEDIATWQKFNASHQSFMEPIVRWGYGFYLKQNNQPQGLLSYDAVTHFLVLYYKKYGTLYVNF
;
A
#
# COMPACT_ATOMS: atom_id res chain seq x y z
N ASN A 1 -3.52 15.36 6.71
CA ASN A 1 -2.85 16.42 7.50
C ASN A 1 -3.29 16.30 8.96
N PRO A 2 -2.36 16.00 9.92
CA PRO A 2 -2.72 15.77 11.33
C PRO A 2 -3.27 17.02 12.03
N PHE A 3 -3.10 18.22 11.48
CA PHE A 3 -3.56 19.46 12.07
C PHE A 3 -4.96 19.90 11.58
N THR A 4 -5.35 19.51 10.37
CA THR A 4 -6.63 19.91 9.77
C THR A 4 -7.63 18.76 9.66
N GLY A 5 -7.20 17.52 9.90
CA GLY A 5 -8.03 16.33 9.70
C GLY A 5 -8.39 16.05 8.23
N GLU A 6 -7.77 16.77 7.27
CA GLU A 6 -8.06 16.61 5.85
C GLU A 6 -7.20 15.51 5.22
N ALA A 7 -7.84 14.67 4.42
CA ALA A 7 -7.15 13.76 3.53
C ALA A 7 -6.45 14.55 2.41
N GLN A 8 -5.13 14.43 2.32
CA GLN A 8 -4.33 15.09 1.26
C GLN A 8 -3.69 14.03 0.39
N VAL A 9 -4.00 14.06 -0.88
CA VAL A 9 -3.46 13.13 -1.88
C VAL A 9 -2.46 13.84 -2.76
N ASN A 10 -1.27 13.27 -2.90
CA ASN A 10 -0.27 13.76 -3.85
C ASN A 10 -0.70 13.40 -5.28
N THR A 11 -1.13 14.38 -6.04
CA THR A 11 -1.58 14.21 -7.43
C THR A 11 -0.44 14.12 -8.45
N THR A 12 0.83 14.29 -8.03
CA THR A 12 2.00 14.10 -8.91
C THR A 12 2.37 12.64 -9.12
N VAL A 13 1.89 11.74 -8.25
CA VAL A 13 2.11 10.29 -8.42
C VAL A 13 1.41 9.78 -9.68
N PRO A 14 1.90 8.68 -10.29
CA PRO A 14 1.26 8.08 -11.46
C PRO A 14 -0.25 7.83 -11.24
N LYS A 15 -1.06 8.11 -12.25
CA LYS A 15 -2.54 8.06 -12.15
C LYS A 15 -3.08 6.71 -11.67
N PHE A 16 -2.41 5.62 -12.04
CA PHE A 16 -2.82 4.28 -11.63
C PHE A 16 -2.54 3.97 -10.13
N ILE A 17 -1.78 4.81 -9.43
CA ILE A 17 -1.54 4.70 -7.98
C ILE A 17 -2.56 5.54 -7.19
N GLN A 18 -3.03 6.66 -7.75
CA GLN A 18 -3.86 7.65 -7.04
C GLN A 18 -5.14 7.08 -6.42
N PRO A 19 -5.92 6.19 -7.08
CA PRO A 19 -7.18 5.70 -6.51
C PRO A 19 -7.00 4.98 -5.18
N PHE A 20 -6.05 4.05 -5.10
CA PHE A 20 -5.75 3.35 -3.84
C PHE A 20 -5.24 4.32 -2.77
N THR A 21 -4.32 5.22 -3.12
CA THR A 21 -3.78 6.23 -2.19
C THR A 21 -4.91 7.11 -1.66
N THR A 22 -5.86 7.52 -2.49
CA THR A 22 -7.01 8.31 -2.06
C THR A 22 -7.85 7.56 -1.01
N CYS A 23 -8.19 6.29 -1.26
CA CYS A 23 -8.93 5.48 -0.30
C CYS A 23 -8.14 5.25 1.00
N HIS A 24 -6.83 5.12 0.93
CA HIS A 24 -5.95 5.00 2.08
C HIS A 24 -5.99 6.26 2.96
N GLU A 25 -5.84 7.45 2.35
CA GLU A 25 -5.90 8.73 3.08
C GLU A 25 -7.29 8.97 3.70
N VAL A 26 -8.36 8.58 3.00
CA VAL A 26 -9.72 8.58 3.57
C VAL A 26 -9.81 7.62 4.75
N GLY A 27 -9.16 6.46 4.69
CA GLY A 27 -9.06 5.54 5.82
C GLY A 27 -8.47 6.21 7.06
N HIS A 28 -7.39 6.98 6.93
CA HIS A 28 -6.84 7.77 8.03
C HIS A 28 -7.82 8.82 8.54
N GLN A 29 -8.53 9.51 7.65
CA GLN A 29 -9.56 10.48 8.03
C GLN A 29 -10.71 9.86 8.80
N LEU A 30 -11.06 8.60 8.54
CA LEU A 30 -12.07 7.83 9.26
C LEU A 30 -11.58 7.30 10.63
N GLY A 31 -10.32 7.55 11.01
CA GLY A 31 -9.76 7.20 12.31
C GLY A 31 -8.86 5.95 12.32
N TYR A 32 -8.60 5.33 11.18
CA TYR A 32 -7.64 4.21 11.11
C TYR A 32 -6.20 4.76 11.14
N ALA A 33 -5.64 4.89 12.34
CA ALA A 33 -4.35 5.56 12.55
C ALA A 33 -3.15 4.73 12.07
N LYS A 34 -3.27 3.39 12.02
CA LYS A 34 -2.17 2.52 11.59
C LYS A 34 -2.18 2.36 10.07
N GLU A 35 -1.01 2.49 9.45
CA GLU A 35 -0.81 2.31 8.01
C GLU A 35 -1.38 0.99 7.47
N SER A 36 -1.18 -0.11 8.23
CA SER A 36 -1.70 -1.42 7.84
C SER A 36 -3.24 -1.50 7.87
N GLU A 37 -3.87 -0.81 8.82
CA GLU A 37 -5.33 -0.75 8.93
C GLU A 37 -5.90 0.12 7.81
N ALA A 38 -5.33 1.31 7.56
CA ALA A 38 -5.73 2.18 6.46
C ALA A 38 -5.58 1.48 5.10
N ASN A 39 -4.47 0.79 4.86
CA ASN A 39 -4.26 -0.02 3.65
C ASN A 39 -5.30 -1.13 3.51
N PHE A 40 -5.64 -1.82 4.61
CA PHE A 40 -6.62 -2.90 4.57
C PHE A 40 -8.04 -2.39 4.37
N VAL A 41 -8.40 -1.27 4.97
CA VAL A 41 -9.70 -0.61 4.75
C VAL A 41 -9.83 -0.13 3.30
N ALA A 42 -8.77 0.44 2.73
CA ALA A 42 -8.74 0.80 1.31
C ALA A 42 -8.93 -0.42 0.40
N PHE A 43 -8.30 -1.55 0.73
CA PHE A 43 -8.52 -2.83 0.03
C PHE A 43 -9.98 -3.27 0.13
N LEU A 44 -10.59 -3.25 1.32
CA LEU A 44 -11.99 -3.64 1.50
C LEU A 44 -12.94 -2.73 0.71
N ALA A 45 -12.71 -1.42 0.72
CA ALA A 45 -13.51 -0.48 -0.06
C ALA A 45 -13.42 -0.78 -1.56
N ALA A 46 -12.22 -1.09 -2.05
CA ALA A 46 -11.99 -1.37 -3.46
C ALA A 46 -12.70 -2.65 -3.94
N ILE A 47 -12.57 -3.75 -3.20
CA ILE A 47 -13.17 -5.04 -3.61
C ILE A 47 -14.71 -5.03 -3.57
N HIS A 48 -15.30 -4.05 -2.89
CA HIS A 48 -16.76 -3.81 -2.87
C HIS A 48 -17.18 -2.69 -3.83
N SER A 49 -16.24 -2.13 -4.60
CA SER A 49 -16.54 -1.11 -5.62
C SER A 49 -16.64 -1.76 -7.00
N ASN A 50 -17.43 -1.15 -7.89
CA ASN A 50 -17.49 -1.53 -9.31
C ASN A 50 -16.52 -0.71 -10.17
N ASP A 51 -15.55 -0.01 -9.55
CA ASP A 51 -14.56 0.81 -10.25
C ASP A 51 -13.32 -0.02 -10.59
N SER A 52 -13.14 -0.30 -11.86
CA SER A 52 -12.01 -1.09 -12.36
C SER A 52 -10.65 -0.41 -12.13
N LEU A 53 -10.60 0.93 -12.15
CA LEU A 53 -9.37 1.67 -11.91
C LEU A 53 -8.95 1.61 -10.43
N LEU A 54 -9.92 1.72 -9.51
CA LEU A 54 -9.69 1.54 -8.09
C LEU A 54 -9.26 0.10 -7.79
N LEU A 55 -9.92 -0.90 -8.38
CA LEU A 55 -9.55 -2.31 -8.25
C LEU A 55 -8.12 -2.55 -8.74
N TYR A 56 -7.77 -2.07 -9.93
CA TYR A 56 -6.43 -2.21 -10.48
C TYR A 56 -5.37 -1.57 -9.56
N SER A 57 -5.59 -0.32 -9.18
CA SER A 57 -4.70 0.42 -8.27
C SER A 57 -4.49 -0.34 -6.96
N THR A 58 -5.56 -0.88 -6.41
CA THR A 58 -5.52 -1.63 -5.14
C THR A 58 -4.75 -2.94 -5.28
N TYR A 59 -5.06 -3.78 -6.29
CA TYR A 59 -4.36 -5.04 -6.47
C TYR A 59 -2.88 -4.85 -6.80
N LEU A 60 -2.53 -3.80 -7.55
CA LEU A 60 -1.13 -3.45 -7.80
C LEU A 60 -0.38 -3.15 -6.49
N ASN A 61 -0.97 -2.32 -5.61
CA ASN A 61 -0.36 -2.01 -4.32
C ASN A 61 -0.29 -3.24 -3.40
N MET A 62 -1.35 -4.04 -3.32
CA MET A 62 -1.37 -5.27 -2.53
C MET A 62 -0.32 -6.27 -3.05
N PHE A 63 -0.16 -6.40 -4.37
CA PHE A 63 0.90 -7.21 -4.95
C PHE A 63 2.29 -6.71 -4.54
N LEU A 64 2.55 -5.41 -4.61
CA LEU A 64 3.85 -4.84 -4.23
C LEU A 64 4.18 -5.10 -2.75
N TYR A 65 3.21 -4.96 -1.84
CA TYR A 65 3.39 -5.25 -0.43
C TYR A 65 3.63 -6.74 -0.18
N THR A 66 2.78 -7.61 -0.72
CA THR A 66 2.86 -9.06 -0.49
C THR A 66 4.10 -9.65 -1.14
N ASN A 67 4.42 -9.27 -2.38
CA ASN A 67 5.60 -9.79 -3.09
C ASN A 67 6.92 -9.35 -2.43
N ARG A 68 6.97 -8.15 -1.86
CA ARG A 68 8.10 -7.70 -1.05
C ARG A 68 8.30 -8.59 0.19
N ASN A 69 7.20 -8.96 0.87
CA ASN A 69 7.26 -9.82 2.06
C ASN A 69 7.65 -11.25 1.69
N VAL A 70 7.08 -11.80 0.62
CA VAL A 70 7.50 -13.10 0.07
C VAL A 70 8.99 -13.08 -0.26
N GLY A 71 9.49 -12.03 -0.89
CA GLY A 71 10.90 -11.91 -1.29
C GLY A 71 11.90 -11.90 -0.12
N ARG A 72 11.45 -11.60 1.10
CA ARG A 72 12.28 -11.71 2.32
C ARG A 72 12.45 -13.15 2.81
N VAL A 73 11.51 -14.03 2.49
CA VAL A 73 11.46 -15.43 2.91
C VAL A 73 11.86 -16.35 1.77
N ASP A 74 11.33 -16.10 0.58
CA ASP A 74 11.56 -16.89 -0.64
C ASP A 74 11.71 -15.97 -1.86
N THR A 75 12.96 -15.65 -2.18
CA THR A 75 13.29 -14.79 -3.32
C THR A 75 12.91 -15.44 -4.66
N ALA A 76 12.95 -16.79 -4.76
CA ALA A 76 12.61 -17.49 -6.00
C ALA A 76 11.10 -17.39 -6.26
N ALA A 77 10.27 -17.63 -5.26
CA ALA A 77 8.82 -17.46 -5.35
C ALA A 77 8.42 -16.02 -5.73
N ALA A 78 9.04 -15.02 -5.10
CA ALA A 78 8.78 -13.61 -5.42
C ALA A 78 9.14 -13.26 -6.88
N LYS A 79 10.27 -13.78 -7.38
CA LYS A 79 10.68 -13.61 -8.79
C LYS A 79 9.73 -14.32 -9.75
N MET A 80 9.23 -15.49 -9.40
CA MET A 80 8.26 -16.22 -10.21
C MET A 80 6.93 -15.46 -10.29
N ALA A 81 6.43 -14.97 -9.16
CA ALA A 81 5.22 -14.16 -9.11
C ALA A 81 5.36 -12.89 -9.98
N TYR A 82 6.48 -12.18 -9.89
CA TYR A 82 6.74 -11.02 -10.74
C TYR A 82 6.83 -11.38 -12.23
N LYS A 83 7.46 -12.48 -12.58
CA LYS A 83 7.57 -12.95 -13.98
C LYS A 83 6.19 -13.28 -14.57
N ALA A 84 5.26 -13.79 -13.78
CA ALA A 84 3.91 -14.12 -14.20
C ALA A 84 3.03 -12.91 -14.53
N LEU A 85 3.41 -11.70 -14.11
CA LEU A 85 2.67 -10.48 -14.43
C LEU A 85 2.69 -10.21 -15.94
N ILE A 86 1.57 -9.66 -16.45
CA ILE A 86 1.48 -9.21 -17.84
C ILE A 86 2.42 -8.01 -18.08
N PRO A 87 2.86 -7.76 -19.33
CA PRO A 87 3.82 -6.71 -19.64
C PRO A 87 3.41 -5.32 -19.14
N GLN A 88 2.15 -4.94 -19.30
CA GLN A 88 1.64 -3.64 -18.86
C GLN A 88 1.82 -3.40 -17.36
N VAL A 89 1.53 -4.39 -16.53
CA VAL A 89 1.71 -4.26 -15.07
C VAL A 89 3.18 -4.11 -14.70
N LYS A 90 4.08 -4.79 -15.43
CA LYS A 90 5.54 -4.62 -15.23
C LYS A 90 6.01 -3.22 -15.58
N GLU A 91 5.47 -2.63 -16.66
CA GLU A 91 5.75 -1.26 -17.08
C GLU A 91 5.25 -0.25 -16.03
N ASP A 92 4.05 -0.45 -15.50
CA ASP A 92 3.49 0.39 -14.44
C ASP A 92 4.34 0.31 -13.15
N ILE A 93 4.78 -0.89 -12.78
CA ILE A 93 5.71 -1.08 -11.65
C ILE A 93 7.04 -0.34 -11.89
N ALA A 94 7.62 -0.45 -13.09
CA ALA A 94 8.85 0.24 -13.43
C ALA A 94 8.67 1.77 -13.39
N THR A 95 7.55 2.27 -13.89
CA THR A 95 7.18 3.69 -13.82
C THR A 95 7.07 4.17 -12.38
N TRP A 96 6.40 3.41 -11.51
CA TRP A 96 6.29 3.72 -10.09
C TRP A 96 7.65 3.70 -9.38
N GLN A 97 8.49 2.73 -9.67
CA GLN A 97 9.86 2.66 -9.12
C GLN A 97 10.71 3.86 -9.54
N LYS A 98 10.64 4.24 -10.83
CA LYS A 98 11.35 5.41 -11.36
C LYS A 98 10.85 6.71 -10.70
N PHE A 99 9.55 6.87 -10.55
CA PHE A 99 8.96 8.00 -9.84
C PHE A 99 9.50 8.09 -8.40
N ASN A 100 9.45 7.00 -7.65
CA ASN A 100 9.97 6.96 -6.28
C ASN A 100 11.45 7.30 -6.20
N ALA A 101 12.27 6.74 -7.11
CA ALA A 101 13.70 7.02 -7.15
C ALA A 101 14.01 8.49 -7.44
N SER A 102 13.23 9.13 -8.33
CA SER A 102 13.41 10.55 -8.68
C SER A 102 12.92 11.52 -7.60
N HIS A 103 12.04 11.07 -6.70
CA HIS A 103 11.46 11.88 -5.62
C HIS A 103 12.07 11.59 -4.24
N GLN A 104 13.07 10.69 -4.15
CA GLN A 104 13.85 10.49 -2.94
C GLN A 104 14.70 11.73 -2.69
N SER A 105 14.23 12.60 -1.79
CA SER A 105 14.94 13.80 -1.37
C SER A 105 16.11 13.45 -0.45
N PHE A 106 17.20 14.24 -0.54
CA PHE A 106 18.32 14.18 0.42
C PHE A 106 17.85 14.33 1.89
N MET A 107 16.74 15.03 2.10
CA MET A 107 16.14 15.26 3.43
C MET A 107 15.28 14.08 3.92
N GLU A 108 14.93 13.12 3.06
CA GLU A 108 14.06 12.00 3.43
C GLU A 108 14.56 11.18 4.62
N PRO A 109 15.87 10.87 4.76
CA PRO A 109 16.37 10.16 5.93
C PRO A 109 16.14 10.91 7.25
N ILE A 110 16.27 12.24 7.23
CA ILE A 110 16.10 13.12 8.41
C ILE A 110 14.62 13.20 8.78
N VAL A 111 13.75 13.40 7.80
CA VAL A 111 12.29 13.43 7.99
C VAL A 111 11.78 12.07 8.46
N ARG A 112 12.24 10.96 7.88
CA ARG A 112 11.89 9.60 8.31
C ARG A 112 12.37 9.31 9.73
N TRP A 113 13.55 9.79 10.12
CA TRP A 113 14.05 9.65 11.49
C TRP A 113 13.15 10.41 12.48
N GLY A 114 12.83 11.68 12.19
CA GLY A 114 11.96 12.52 13.03
C GLY A 114 10.54 11.96 13.13
N TYR A 115 9.98 11.50 11.99
CA TYR A 115 8.66 10.89 11.93
C TYR A 115 8.63 9.52 12.63
N GLY A 116 9.68 8.71 12.49
CA GLY A 116 9.83 7.45 13.21
C GLY A 116 9.92 7.64 14.73
N PHE A 117 10.56 8.72 15.19
CA PHE A 117 10.59 9.10 16.59
C PHE A 117 9.20 9.52 17.10
N TYR A 118 8.47 10.33 16.32
CA TYR A 118 7.10 10.74 16.63
C TYR A 118 6.14 9.53 16.71
N LEU A 119 6.22 8.59 15.76
CA LEU A 119 5.39 7.38 15.75
C LEU A 119 5.67 6.48 16.96
N LYS A 120 6.95 6.34 17.38
CA LYS A 120 7.30 5.57 18.57
C LYS A 120 6.72 6.17 19.85
N GLN A 121 6.71 7.49 19.98
CA GLN A 121 6.11 8.17 21.14
C GLN A 121 4.58 8.04 21.18
N ASN A 122 3.93 7.86 20.04
CA ASN A 122 2.47 7.73 19.93
C ASN A 122 1.98 6.26 19.89
N ASN A 123 2.65 5.34 20.59
CA ASN A 123 2.27 3.92 20.69
C ASN A 123 2.23 3.15 19.35
N GLN A 124 3.01 3.54 18.36
CA GLN A 124 3.26 2.76 17.16
C GLN A 124 4.69 2.19 17.16
N PRO A 125 4.99 1.18 18.02
CA PRO A 125 6.36 0.68 18.22
C PRO A 125 6.95 -0.01 17.00
N GLN A 126 6.12 -0.33 16.00
CA GLN A 126 6.54 -1.11 14.84
C GLN A 126 7.01 -0.25 13.66
N GLY A 127 6.79 1.08 13.68
CA GLY A 127 7.27 1.98 12.62
C GLY A 127 7.06 1.45 11.20
N LEU A 128 8.16 1.34 10.43
CA LEU A 128 8.15 0.80 9.06
C LEU A 128 7.76 -0.69 8.94
N LEU A 129 7.75 -1.46 10.05
CA LEU A 129 7.29 -2.85 10.07
C LEU A 129 5.75 -2.96 9.97
N SER A 130 5.02 -1.87 10.14
CA SER A 130 3.56 -1.85 10.02
C SER A 130 3.06 -2.21 8.61
N TYR A 131 3.89 -2.02 7.58
CA TYR A 131 3.56 -2.45 6.22
C TYR A 131 3.48 -3.97 6.06
N ASP A 132 4.15 -4.73 6.93
CA ASP A 132 4.09 -6.19 6.90
C ASP A 132 2.74 -6.71 7.42
N ALA A 133 2.06 -5.93 8.27
CA ALA A 133 0.79 -6.31 8.85
C ALA A 133 -0.38 -6.34 7.82
N VAL A 134 -0.33 -5.56 6.74
CA VAL A 134 -1.35 -5.63 5.69
C VAL A 134 -1.35 -7.01 5.00
N THR A 135 -0.19 -7.58 4.77
CA THR A 135 -0.08 -8.95 4.21
C THR A 135 -0.74 -9.97 5.15
N HIS A 136 -0.57 -9.82 6.46
CA HIS A 136 -1.24 -10.66 7.43
C HIS A 136 -2.76 -10.55 7.36
N PHE A 137 -3.31 -9.34 7.28
CA PHE A 137 -4.75 -9.12 7.11
C PHE A 137 -5.29 -9.74 5.83
N LEU A 138 -4.57 -9.63 4.71
CA LEU A 138 -4.96 -10.24 3.44
C LEU A 138 -4.98 -11.77 3.53
N VAL A 139 -4.00 -12.39 4.20
CA VAL A 139 -3.96 -13.84 4.43
C VAL A 139 -5.14 -14.29 5.31
N LEU A 140 -5.45 -13.56 6.39
CA LEU A 140 -6.60 -13.86 7.23
C LEU A 140 -7.92 -13.72 6.47
N TYR A 141 -8.05 -12.67 5.66
CA TYR A 141 -9.21 -12.45 4.81
C TYR A 141 -9.40 -13.60 3.83
N TYR A 142 -8.31 -13.99 3.12
CA TYR A 142 -8.35 -15.12 2.19
C TYR A 142 -8.72 -16.44 2.89
N LYS A 143 -8.14 -16.71 4.06
CA LYS A 143 -8.48 -17.91 4.86
C LYS A 143 -9.96 -17.95 5.25
N LYS A 144 -10.57 -16.80 5.51
CA LYS A 144 -11.96 -16.69 5.93
C LYS A 144 -12.95 -16.80 4.76
N TYR A 145 -12.64 -16.18 3.62
CA TYR A 145 -13.58 -16.02 2.50
C TYR A 145 -13.21 -16.82 1.25
N GLY A 146 -12.01 -17.41 1.19
CA GLY A 146 -11.53 -18.19 0.05
C GLY A 146 -11.14 -17.38 -1.18
N THR A 147 -11.27 -16.05 -1.13
CA THR A 147 -10.99 -15.14 -2.25
C THR A 147 -10.51 -13.78 -1.74
N LEU A 148 -9.81 -13.04 -2.60
CA LEU A 148 -9.43 -11.63 -2.38
C LEU A 148 -10.26 -10.67 -3.25
N TYR A 149 -11.30 -11.15 -3.90
CA TYR A 149 -12.23 -10.33 -4.69
C TYR A 149 -13.66 -10.79 -4.44
N VAL A 150 -14.60 -9.87 -4.66
CA VAL A 150 -16.03 -10.16 -4.60
C VAL A 150 -16.51 -10.35 -6.03
N ASN A 151 -17.10 -11.51 -6.33
CA ASN A 151 -17.83 -11.71 -7.58
C ASN A 151 -19.20 -11.02 -7.41
N PHE A 152 -19.44 -10.01 -8.23
CA PHE A 152 -20.76 -9.40 -8.36
C PHE A 152 -21.59 -10.14 -9.41
#